data_e98f6826d7c622c1e17fed7bbf32c15c
#
_entry.id   e98f6826d7c622c1e17fed7bbf32c15c
#
_cell.length_a   1.000
_cell.length_b   1.000
_cell.length_c   1.000
_cell.angle_alpha   90.00
_cell.angle_beta   90.00
_cell.angle_gamma   90.00
#
_symmetry.space_group_name_H-M   'P 1'
#
loop_
_entity.id
_entity.type
_entity.pdbx_description
1 polymer ?
#
loop_
_entity_poly.entity_id
_entity_poly.type
_entity_poly.pdbx_seq_one_letter_code
_entity_poly.pdbx_strand_id
1 'polypeptide(L)'
;WSQGHTEKDGYIGFVKTADLEPFTAKTHWVSSLSSHAYAAPNLKSADQICLPFGTQVTVATHNGAFCETPQGYIPQQHLRPIGAYLTDPVSVAMMFLGTPYLWGGNSASGIDCSGLVQAACLACGLECPGDTGPQQEFFISFSGDWGKGQLIFWPGHVALTISRDKLIHA
;
A
#
# COMPACT_ATOMS: atom_id res chain seq x y z
N TRP A 1 -4.37 -25.83 7.11
CA TRP A 1 -4.57 -24.68 6.24
C TRP A 1 -5.99 -24.15 6.42
N SER A 2 -6.15 -22.84 6.50
CA SER A 2 -7.44 -22.15 6.55
C SER A 2 -7.62 -21.35 5.26
N GLN A 3 -8.81 -21.42 4.66
CA GLN A 3 -9.19 -20.55 3.56
C GLN A 3 -9.71 -19.23 4.13
N GLY A 4 -9.36 -18.13 3.50
CA GLY A 4 -9.82 -16.80 3.86
C GLY A 4 -9.81 -15.87 2.65
N HIS A 5 -10.21 -14.63 2.87
CA HIS A 5 -10.09 -13.55 1.92
C HIS A 5 -9.41 -12.34 2.57
N THR A 6 -8.70 -11.58 1.77
CA THR A 6 -8.07 -10.34 2.23
C THR A 6 -9.13 -9.28 2.45
N GLU A 7 -8.99 -8.50 3.51
CA GLU A 7 -9.92 -7.40 3.83
C GLU A 7 -9.83 -6.26 2.80
N LYS A 8 -8.65 -6.03 2.24
CA LYS A 8 -8.39 -4.89 1.35
C LYS A 8 -9.02 -5.00 -0.05
N ASP A 9 -9.21 -6.22 -0.58
CA ASP A 9 -9.62 -6.46 -1.97
C ASP A 9 -10.44 -7.76 -2.18
N GLY A 10 -10.71 -8.50 -1.08
CA GLY A 10 -11.48 -9.74 -1.13
C GLY A 10 -10.76 -10.93 -1.79
N TYR A 11 -9.44 -10.83 -2.03
CA TYR A 11 -8.67 -11.90 -2.67
C TYR A 11 -8.71 -13.19 -1.85
N ILE A 12 -9.11 -14.29 -2.46
CA ILE A 12 -9.26 -15.59 -1.78
C ILE A 12 -7.91 -16.32 -1.78
N GLY A 13 -7.52 -16.83 -0.61
CA GLY A 13 -6.28 -17.57 -0.48
C GLY A 13 -6.30 -18.56 0.67
N PHE A 14 -5.17 -19.24 0.85
CA PHE A 14 -4.96 -20.20 1.92
C PHE A 14 -3.75 -19.79 2.77
N VAL A 15 -3.90 -19.83 4.09
CA VAL A 15 -2.86 -19.55 5.08
C VAL A 15 -2.72 -20.75 6.00
N LYS A 16 -1.53 -20.98 6.55
CA LYS A 16 -1.36 -21.99 7.60
C LYS A 16 -2.18 -21.58 8.82
N THR A 17 -3.01 -22.49 9.33
CA THR A 17 -3.86 -22.21 10.49
C THR A 17 -3.04 -21.79 11.72
N ALA A 18 -1.81 -22.30 11.86
CA ALA A 18 -0.90 -21.95 12.92
C ALA A 18 -0.35 -20.51 12.86
N ASP A 19 -0.44 -19.86 11.70
CA ASP A 19 0.04 -18.49 11.48
C ASP A 19 -1.10 -17.45 11.70
N LEU A 20 -2.31 -17.93 12.07
CA LEU A 20 -3.44 -17.07 12.41
C LEU A 20 -3.39 -16.64 13.87
N GLU A 21 -3.55 -15.37 14.10
CA GLU A 21 -3.66 -14.74 15.41
C GLU A 21 -5.04 -14.11 15.60
N PRO A 22 -5.48 -13.90 16.86
CA PRO A 22 -6.70 -13.12 17.12
C PRO A 22 -6.62 -11.74 16.49
N PHE A 23 -7.72 -11.30 15.89
CA PHE A 23 -7.80 -9.97 15.29
C PHE A 23 -7.54 -8.88 16.32
N THR A 24 -6.64 -7.96 15.99
CA THR A 24 -6.38 -6.74 16.77
C THR A 24 -6.62 -5.54 15.87
N ALA A 25 -7.52 -4.65 16.30
CA ALA A 25 -7.84 -3.45 15.52
C ALA A 25 -6.58 -2.63 15.24
N LYS A 26 -6.39 -2.27 13.99
CA LYS A 26 -5.28 -1.42 13.55
C LYS A 26 -5.67 0.04 13.77
N THR A 27 -4.71 0.84 14.19
CA THR A 27 -4.93 2.27 14.49
C THR A 27 -4.23 3.19 13.49
N HIS A 28 -3.13 2.72 12.90
CA HIS A 28 -2.30 3.49 11.98
C HIS A 28 -1.87 2.63 10.79
N TRP A 29 -1.36 3.31 9.76
CA TRP A 29 -0.76 2.69 8.60
C TRP A 29 0.54 3.42 8.20
N VAL A 30 1.48 2.70 7.59
CA VAL A 30 2.77 3.20 7.11
C VAL A 30 2.53 3.99 5.82
N SER A 31 2.72 5.30 5.87
CA SER A 31 2.52 6.23 4.75
C SER A 31 3.81 6.66 4.05
N SER A 32 4.97 6.29 4.57
CA SER A 32 6.26 6.35 3.86
C SER A 32 6.42 5.13 2.97
N LEU A 33 7.26 5.21 1.93
CA LEU A 33 7.48 4.13 0.96
C LEU A 33 7.87 2.81 1.64
N SER A 34 8.65 2.92 2.73
CA SER A 34 8.89 1.86 3.72
C SER A 34 9.24 2.49 5.07
N SER A 35 9.14 1.71 6.13
CA SER A 35 9.59 2.06 7.47
C SER A 35 10.24 0.87 8.15
N HIS A 36 10.75 1.08 9.35
CA HIS A 36 11.32 0.04 10.20
C HIS A 36 10.74 0.14 11.60
N ALA A 37 10.54 -1.00 12.25
CA ALA A 37 10.32 -1.06 13.68
C ALA A 37 11.67 -1.34 14.37
N TYR A 38 11.96 -0.58 15.42
CA TYR A 38 13.21 -0.61 16.16
C TYR A 38 13.01 -1.20 17.57
N ALA A 39 14.06 -1.81 18.12
CA ALA A 39 14.03 -2.38 19.49
C ALA A 39 13.87 -1.32 20.60
N ALA A 40 14.20 -0.05 20.32
CA ALA A 40 14.07 1.09 21.22
C ALA A 40 13.68 2.35 20.42
N PRO A 41 13.15 3.42 21.06
CA PRO A 41 12.79 4.67 20.38
C PRO A 41 14.03 5.48 19.97
N ASN A 42 14.89 4.84 19.18
CA ASN A 42 16.15 5.38 18.70
C ASN A 42 16.51 4.74 17.35
N LEU A 43 16.76 5.55 16.33
CA LEU A 43 17.14 5.09 14.98
C LEU A 43 18.47 4.30 14.94
N LYS A 44 19.28 4.36 15.99
CA LYS A 44 20.52 3.59 16.11
C LYS A 44 20.35 2.27 16.87
N SER A 45 19.15 1.96 17.36
CA SER A 45 18.86 0.67 17.97
C SER A 45 18.68 -0.42 16.91
N ALA A 46 18.64 -1.68 17.35
CA ALA A 46 18.50 -2.81 16.44
C ALA A 46 17.19 -2.72 15.64
N ASP A 47 17.27 -2.91 14.32
CA ASP A 47 16.15 -3.08 13.43
C ASP A 47 15.48 -4.45 13.70
N GLN A 48 14.17 -4.45 13.87
CA GLN A 48 13.38 -5.67 14.13
C GLN A 48 12.70 -6.17 12.86
N ILE A 49 12.10 -5.28 12.10
CA ILE A 49 11.35 -5.62 10.88
C ILE A 49 11.20 -4.40 9.97
N CYS A 50 11.31 -4.65 8.66
CA CYS A 50 10.94 -3.68 7.63
C CYS A 50 9.42 -3.71 7.42
N LEU A 51 8.81 -2.54 7.35
CA LEU A 51 7.37 -2.34 7.19
C LEU A 51 7.11 -1.61 5.87
N PRO A 52 6.59 -2.30 4.84
CA PRO A 52 6.23 -1.70 3.56
C PRO A 52 5.15 -0.62 3.67
N PHE A 53 5.03 0.21 2.63
CA PHE A 53 3.93 1.15 2.43
C PHE A 53 2.57 0.44 2.58
N GLY A 54 1.62 1.09 3.24
CA GLY A 54 0.30 0.53 3.47
C GLY A 54 0.20 -0.48 4.63
N THR A 55 1.34 -0.92 5.23
CA THR A 55 1.30 -1.83 6.39
C THR A 55 0.51 -1.20 7.53
N GLN A 56 -0.48 -1.93 8.04
CA GLN A 56 -1.29 -1.48 9.16
C GLN A 56 -0.72 -1.98 10.49
N VAL A 57 -0.66 -1.09 11.49
CA VAL A 57 -0.11 -1.35 12.82
C VAL A 57 -1.05 -0.86 13.92
N THR A 58 -0.92 -1.43 15.12
CA THR A 58 -1.60 -0.96 16.32
C THR A 58 -0.61 -0.17 17.16
N VAL A 59 -0.80 1.16 17.24
CA VAL A 59 -0.02 2.04 18.12
C VAL A 59 -0.58 1.94 19.54
N ALA A 60 0.26 1.55 20.48
CA ALA A 60 -0.08 1.46 21.90
C ALA A 60 0.12 2.82 22.60
N THR A 61 1.26 3.48 22.34
CA THR A 61 1.58 4.78 22.94
C THR A 61 2.54 5.57 22.06
N HIS A 62 2.67 6.87 22.34
CA HIS A 62 3.66 7.74 21.73
C HIS A 62 4.85 7.95 22.66
N ASN A 63 6.06 7.84 22.13
CA ASN A 63 7.31 8.02 22.86
C ASN A 63 8.22 8.98 22.09
N GLY A 64 8.09 10.27 22.35
CA GLY A 64 8.80 11.32 21.63
C GLY A 64 8.48 11.31 20.13
N ALA A 65 9.49 11.08 19.28
CA ALA A 65 9.35 11.00 17.83
C ALA A 65 8.96 9.60 17.33
N PHE A 66 8.65 8.66 18.21
CA PHE A 66 8.30 7.27 17.89
C PHE A 66 6.92 6.89 18.41
N CYS A 67 6.31 5.93 17.73
CA CYS A 67 5.14 5.20 18.18
C CYS A 67 5.56 3.81 18.62
N GLU A 68 5.11 3.38 19.79
CA GLU A 68 5.30 2.02 20.30
C GLU A 68 4.21 1.11 19.74
N THR A 69 4.63 -0.03 19.20
CA THR A 69 3.76 -1.05 18.61
C THR A 69 4.21 -2.45 19.07
N PRO A 70 3.40 -3.50 18.88
CA PRO A 70 3.84 -4.88 19.15
C PRO A 70 5.09 -5.30 18.35
N GLN A 71 5.36 -4.65 17.20
CA GLN A 71 6.52 -4.91 16.35
C GLN A 71 7.78 -4.16 16.80
N GLY A 72 7.65 -3.20 17.73
CA GLY A 72 8.72 -2.30 18.16
C GLY A 72 8.37 -0.84 17.95
N TYR A 73 9.38 0.02 17.98
CA TYR A 73 9.25 1.47 17.87
C TYR A 73 9.36 1.94 16.43
N ILE A 74 8.32 2.60 15.92
CA ILE A 74 8.24 3.10 14.55
C ILE A 74 8.31 4.63 14.56
N PRO A 75 9.11 5.30 13.69
CA PRO A 75 9.12 6.75 13.60
C PRO A 75 7.70 7.30 13.34
N GLN A 76 7.22 8.20 14.20
CA GLN A 76 5.87 8.75 14.14
C GLN A 76 5.56 9.39 12.78
N GLN A 77 6.55 10.07 12.18
CA GLN A 77 6.41 10.72 10.87
C GLN A 77 6.12 9.76 9.71
N HIS A 78 6.36 8.45 9.89
CA HIS A 78 6.08 7.42 8.88
C HIS A 78 4.67 6.85 9.01
N LEU A 79 3.93 7.22 10.04
CA LEU A 79 2.61 6.69 10.35
C LEU A 79 1.51 7.73 10.16
N ARG A 80 0.36 7.28 9.68
CA ARG A 80 -0.89 8.03 9.66
C ARG A 80 -1.98 7.24 10.37
N PRO A 81 -2.91 7.89 11.08
CA PRO A 81 -4.10 7.23 11.61
C PRO A 81 -4.91 6.56 10.48
N ILE A 82 -5.55 5.44 10.78
CA ILE A 82 -6.53 4.82 9.87
C ILE A 82 -7.62 5.85 9.55
N GLY A 83 -7.99 5.97 8.27
CA GLY A 83 -8.93 6.99 7.78
C GLY A 83 -8.29 8.34 7.42
N ALA A 84 -7.05 8.60 7.83
CA ALA A 84 -6.30 9.79 7.40
C ALA A 84 -5.60 9.52 6.06
N TYR A 85 -6.37 9.60 4.97
CA TYR A 85 -5.90 9.30 3.62
C TYR A 85 -5.04 10.41 3.01
N LEU A 86 -4.25 10.06 1.99
CA LEU A 86 -3.63 10.98 1.05
C LEU A 86 -4.69 11.46 0.05
N THR A 87 -4.37 12.50 -0.73
CA THR A 87 -5.40 13.17 -1.57
C THR A 87 -5.17 13.03 -3.06
N ASP A 88 -4.00 12.53 -3.49
CA ASP A 88 -3.61 12.47 -4.90
C ASP A 88 -2.97 11.12 -5.24
N PRO A 89 -3.71 10.20 -5.88
CA PRO A 89 -3.19 8.90 -6.28
C PRO A 89 -1.95 8.98 -7.18
N VAL A 90 -1.86 10.01 -8.02
CA VAL A 90 -0.69 10.21 -8.90
C VAL A 90 0.56 10.50 -8.07
N SER A 91 0.45 11.36 -7.07
CA SER A 91 1.58 11.64 -6.16
C SER A 91 1.99 10.40 -5.38
N VAL A 92 1.05 9.55 -4.99
CA VAL A 92 1.35 8.26 -4.34
C VAL A 92 2.07 7.31 -5.30
N ALA A 93 1.58 7.15 -6.53
CA ALA A 93 2.23 6.31 -7.53
C ALA A 93 3.67 6.77 -7.81
N MET A 94 3.90 8.08 -7.86
CA MET A 94 5.24 8.67 -8.06
C MET A 94 6.23 8.35 -6.92
N MET A 95 5.77 8.02 -5.71
CA MET A 95 6.67 7.55 -4.63
C MET A 95 7.37 6.23 -5.02
N PHE A 96 6.75 5.41 -5.86
CA PHE A 96 7.28 4.12 -6.31
C PHE A 96 8.20 4.23 -7.55
N LEU A 97 8.45 5.42 -8.07
CA LEU A 97 9.32 5.60 -9.22
C LEU A 97 10.73 5.02 -8.93
N GLY A 98 11.17 4.10 -9.78
CA GLY A 98 12.43 3.38 -9.60
C GLY A 98 12.33 2.06 -8.82
N THR A 99 11.15 1.71 -8.29
CA THR A 99 10.91 0.38 -7.74
C THR A 99 11.00 -0.66 -8.87
N PRO A 100 11.72 -1.79 -8.66
CA PRO A 100 11.82 -2.82 -9.68
C PRO A 100 10.46 -3.50 -9.91
N TYR A 101 10.24 -3.94 -11.16
CA TYR A 101 9.06 -4.77 -11.47
C TYR A 101 9.15 -6.12 -10.79
N LEU A 102 8.09 -6.54 -10.13
CA LEU A 102 7.93 -7.87 -9.58
C LEU A 102 6.46 -8.30 -9.74
N TRP A 103 6.20 -9.33 -10.54
CA TRP A 103 4.84 -9.84 -10.72
C TRP A 103 4.21 -10.29 -9.38
N GLY A 104 3.03 -9.79 -9.07
CA GLY A 104 2.36 -9.96 -7.78
C GLY A 104 2.96 -9.11 -6.66
N GLY A 105 3.94 -8.25 -6.97
CA GLY A 105 4.55 -7.33 -6.00
C GLY A 105 3.67 -6.13 -5.68
N ASN A 106 3.71 -5.69 -4.43
CA ASN A 106 2.93 -4.55 -3.92
C ASN A 106 3.71 -3.72 -2.88
N SER A 107 5.02 -3.66 -3.00
CA SER A 107 5.90 -2.97 -2.06
C SER A 107 7.04 -2.24 -2.76
N ALA A 108 7.83 -1.45 -2.00
CA ALA A 108 9.03 -0.79 -2.49
C ALA A 108 10.16 -1.75 -2.89
N SER A 109 10.10 -3.02 -2.48
CA SER A 109 11.06 -4.05 -2.88
C SER A 109 10.73 -4.67 -4.23
N GLY A 110 9.52 -4.45 -4.72
CA GLY A 110 9.03 -4.91 -6.02
C GLY A 110 7.54 -4.65 -6.13
N ILE A 111 7.11 -4.14 -7.28
CA ILE A 111 5.72 -3.81 -7.54
C ILE A 111 5.36 -4.18 -8.98
N ASP A 112 4.12 -4.60 -9.23
CA ASP A 112 3.60 -4.74 -10.59
C ASP A 112 2.63 -3.61 -10.97
N CYS A 113 2.12 -3.67 -12.19
CA CYS A 113 1.28 -2.61 -12.73
C CYS A 113 -0.02 -2.40 -11.94
N SER A 114 -0.72 -3.47 -11.59
CA SER A 114 -1.96 -3.41 -10.81
C SER A 114 -1.70 -3.08 -9.34
N GLY A 115 -0.60 -3.59 -8.77
CA GLY A 115 -0.17 -3.29 -7.41
C GLY A 115 0.16 -1.80 -7.22
N LEU A 116 0.77 -1.16 -8.22
CA LEU A 116 1.03 0.28 -8.23
C LEU A 116 -0.27 1.09 -8.18
N VAL A 117 -1.24 0.73 -9.03
CA VAL A 117 -2.57 1.39 -9.05
C VAL A 117 -3.31 1.15 -7.74
N GLN A 118 -3.31 -0.10 -7.25
CA GLN A 118 -3.96 -0.44 -5.99
C GLN A 118 -3.36 0.34 -4.80
N ALA A 119 -2.03 0.38 -4.68
CA ALA A 119 -1.36 1.14 -3.62
C ALA A 119 -1.72 2.63 -3.66
N ALA A 120 -1.77 3.22 -4.86
CA ALA A 120 -2.13 4.62 -5.07
C ALA A 120 -3.59 4.91 -4.66
N CYS A 121 -4.52 4.05 -5.07
CA CYS A 121 -5.95 4.20 -4.77
C CYS A 121 -6.22 4.01 -3.26
N LEU A 122 -5.76 2.91 -2.67
CA LEU A 122 -6.01 2.59 -1.26
C LEU A 122 -5.45 3.65 -0.31
N ALA A 123 -4.27 4.19 -0.60
CA ALA A 123 -3.69 5.28 0.17
C ALA A 123 -4.51 6.56 0.14
N CYS A 124 -5.34 6.73 -0.88
CA CYS A 124 -6.28 7.86 -1.02
C CYS A 124 -7.72 7.50 -0.58
N GLY A 125 -7.93 6.34 0.04
CA GLY A 125 -9.25 5.89 0.50
C GLY A 125 -10.19 5.44 -0.62
N LEU A 126 -9.65 5.15 -1.80
CA LEU A 126 -10.40 4.64 -2.95
C LEU A 126 -10.29 3.12 -2.99
N GLU A 127 -11.41 2.44 -3.09
CA GLU A 127 -11.43 0.99 -3.32
C GLU A 127 -10.77 0.66 -4.65
N CYS A 128 -10.00 -0.46 -4.68
CA CYS A 128 -9.30 -0.89 -5.88
C CYS A 128 -9.01 -2.39 -5.80
N PRO A 129 -9.48 -3.18 -6.77
CA PRO A 129 -9.13 -4.60 -6.89
C PRO A 129 -7.62 -4.83 -7.04
N GLY A 130 -7.16 -6.05 -6.74
CA GLY A 130 -5.74 -6.41 -6.77
C GLY A 130 -5.17 -6.59 -8.18
N ASP A 131 -5.97 -7.06 -9.13
CA ASP A 131 -5.51 -7.45 -10.46
C ASP A 131 -6.07 -6.56 -11.58
N THR A 132 -5.33 -6.45 -12.69
CA THR A 132 -5.65 -5.59 -13.84
C THR A 132 -7.04 -5.87 -14.44
N GLY A 133 -7.43 -7.15 -14.59
CA GLY A 133 -8.75 -7.52 -15.12
C GLY A 133 -9.89 -6.99 -14.24
N PRO A 134 -9.95 -7.37 -12.96
CA PRO A 134 -10.90 -6.82 -12.00
C PRO A 134 -10.86 -5.29 -11.89
N GLN A 135 -9.69 -4.65 -11.98
CA GLN A 135 -9.59 -3.18 -12.00
C GLN A 135 -10.30 -2.58 -13.23
N GLN A 136 -10.10 -3.17 -14.41
CA GLN A 136 -10.75 -2.72 -15.64
C GLN A 136 -12.26 -2.83 -15.58
N GLU A 137 -12.79 -3.85 -14.91
CA GLU A 137 -14.23 -4.03 -14.70
C GLU A 137 -14.78 -3.10 -13.63
N PHE A 138 -13.98 -2.78 -12.62
CA PHE A 138 -14.39 -1.96 -11.46
C PHE A 138 -14.49 -0.47 -11.79
N PHE A 139 -13.53 0.05 -12.57
CA PHE A 139 -13.48 1.48 -12.87
C PHE A 139 -14.39 1.84 -14.06
N ILE A 140 -15.03 3.01 -13.97
CA ILE A 140 -15.94 3.51 -15.01
C ILE A 140 -15.15 3.93 -16.25
N SER A 141 -15.57 3.43 -17.41
CA SER A 141 -15.00 3.84 -18.68
C SER A 141 -15.22 5.34 -18.93
N PHE A 142 -14.19 6.03 -19.36
CA PHE A 142 -14.21 7.45 -19.65
C PHE A 142 -13.95 7.71 -21.14
N SER A 143 -14.78 8.56 -21.75
CA SER A 143 -14.65 9.00 -23.15
C SER A 143 -14.52 10.52 -23.17
N GLY A 144 -13.33 11.03 -23.03
CA GLY A 144 -13.04 12.47 -23.03
C GLY A 144 -11.57 12.74 -23.24
N ASP A 145 -11.17 14.00 -23.10
CA ASP A 145 -9.77 14.39 -23.21
C ASP A 145 -8.92 13.75 -22.12
N TRP A 146 -7.75 13.30 -22.50
CA TRP A 146 -6.77 12.72 -21.59
C TRP A 146 -6.28 13.75 -20.58
N GLY A 147 -6.20 13.32 -19.31
CA GLY A 147 -5.79 14.17 -18.20
C GLY A 147 -5.05 13.40 -17.12
N LYS A 148 -4.76 14.05 -16.02
CA LYS A 148 -4.13 13.44 -14.82
C LYS A 148 -5.12 12.53 -14.11
N GLY A 149 -4.62 11.37 -13.62
CA GLY A 149 -5.37 10.48 -12.72
C GLY A 149 -6.30 9.50 -13.42
N GLN A 150 -6.15 9.30 -14.73
CA GLN A 150 -6.88 8.32 -15.50
C GLN A 150 -6.11 7.02 -15.60
N LEU A 151 -6.82 5.88 -15.62
CA LEU A 151 -6.24 4.56 -15.83
C LEU A 151 -6.36 4.17 -17.31
N ILE A 152 -5.28 3.64 -17.84
CA ILE A 152 -5.21 3.12 -19.21
C ILE A 152 -4.96 1.63 -19.12
N PHE A 153 -5.81 0.85 -19.78
CA PHE A 153 -5.74 -0.61 -19.76
C PHE A 153 -5.33 -1.16 -21.13
N TRP A 154 -4.45 -2.15 -21.09
CA TRP A 154 -4.13 -3.06 -22.20
C TRP A 154 -4.38 -4.50 -21.73
N PRO A 155 -4.41 -5.48 -22.65
CA PRO A 155 -4.48 -6.87 -22.22
C PRO A 155 -3.36 -7.23 -21.22
N GLY A 156 -3.75 -7.51 -19.97
CA GLY A 156 -2.83 -7.88 -18.89
C GLY A 156 -1.99 -6.75 -18.29
N HIS A 157 -2.30 -5.48 -18.60
CA HIS A 157 -1.50 -4.34 -18.10
C HIS A 157 -2.35 -3.11 -17.81
N VAL A 158 -1.88 -2.29 -16.87
CA VAL A 158 -2.50 -0.99 -16.51
C VAL A 158 -1.43 0.05 -16.26
N ALA A 159 -1.75 1.31 -16.57
CA ALA A 159 -0.94 2.48 -16.22
C ALA A 159 -1.83 3.61 -15.68
N LEU A 160 -1.21 4.52 -14.92
CA LEU A 160 -1.85 5.73 -14.39
C LEU A 160 -1.29 6.97 -15.10
N THR A 161 -2.15 7.84 -15.63
CA THR A 161 -1.72 9.08 -16.28
C THR A 161 -1.26 10.11 -15.26
N ILE A 162 -0.07 10.68 -15.48
CA ILE A 162 0.50 11.80 -14.71
C ILE A 162 0.01 13.14 -15.30
N SER A 163 -0.06 13.19 -16.62
CA SER A 163 -0.52 14.34 -17.39
C SER A 163 -1.13 13.89 -18.71
N ARG A 164 -1.40 14.82 -19.61
CA ARG A 164 -1.90 14.51 -20.98
C ARG A 164 -0.93 13.69 -21.83
N ASP A 165 0.37 13.78 -21.56
CA ASP A 165 1.46 13.22 -22.38
C ASP A 165 2.36 12.24 -21.60
N LYS A 166 2.07 11.99 -20.34
CA LYS A 166 2.89 11.14 -19.47
C LYS A 166 2.04 10.19 -18.63
N LEU A 167 2.57 9.00 -18.44
CA LEU A 167 1.99 7.99 -17.55
C LEU A 167 3.08 7.37 -16.69
N ILE A 168 2.67 6.72 -15.60
CA ILE A 168 3.50 5.87 -14.76
C ILE A 168 2.92 4.46 -14.78
N HIS A 169 3.80 3.49 -14.88
CA HIS A 169 3.48 2.07 -14.74
C HIS A 169 4.69 1.32 -14.17
N ALA A 170 4.48 0.09 -13.70
CA ALA A 170 5.53 -0.84 -13.32
C ALA A 170 5.62 -1.97 -14.35
#